data_5019cb4dc9e356b440ba007605a174ca
#
_entry.id   5019cb4dc9e356b440ba007605a174ca
#
_cell.length_a   1.000
_cell.length_b   1.000
_cell.length_c   1.000
_cell.angle_alpha   90.00
_cell.angle_beta   90.00
_cell.angle_gamma   90.00
#
_symmetry.space_group_name_H-M   'P 1'
#
loop_
_entity.id
_entity.type
_entity.pdbx_description
1 polymer ?
#
loop_
_entity_poly.entity_id
_entity_poly.type
_entity_poly.pdbx_seq_one_letter_code
_entity_poly.pdbx_strand_id
1 'polypeptide(L)'
;MKSPFALIDGSSDKYSYWSFTDTQTVTGKRLIKAMDDDILNMINKAIDWDAKKYGTVQKQLKSLGKIPQTAKNSLIMYLQENYPTAKDRALIDTVTDAIGMSTGGKIHPWKHGFWGHPLSYCKSRKKDGAVSEMWANMNAFLLRNDTEAIEAVAKEMPLAVKEFTDVHNEIVEYSKTHTFSYGGANNA
;
A
#
# COMPACT_ATOMS: atom_id res chain seq x y z
N MET A 1 20.92 2.77 -20.24
CA MET A 1 19.83 2.04 -19.53
C MET A 1 18.73 3.06 -19.24
N LYS A 2 17.46 2.79 -19.58
CA LYS A 2 16.38 3.73 -19.24
C LYS A 2 16.22 3.76 -17.73
N SER A 3 16.05 4.96 -17.14
CA SER A 3 15.82 5.09 -15.71
C SER A 3 14.57 4.31 -15.28
N PRO A 4 14.61 3.58 -14.16
CA PRO A 4 13.43 2.89 -13.62
C PRO A 4 12.30 3.86 -13.23
N PHE A 5 12.62 5.16 -13.12
CA PHE A 5 11.68 6.23 -12.77
C PHE A 5 11.11 6.98 -13.99
N ALA A 6 11.52 6.60 -15.21
CA ALA A 6 10.99 7.22 -16.42
C ALA A 6 9.49 6.95 -16.54
N LEU A 7 8.73 7.96 -16.98
CA LEU A 7 7.35 7.78 -17.38
C LEU A 7 7.27 6.76 -18.51
N ILE A 8 6.23 5.93 -18.49
CA ILE A 8 6.06 4.83 -19.46
C ILE A 8 5.84 5.36 -20.87
N ASP A 9 5.26 6.55 -20.99
CA ASP A 9 5.01 7.24 -22.27
C ASP A 9 6.25 7.92 -22.87
N GLY A 10 7.40 7.88 -22.17
CA GLY A 10 8.63 8.49 -22.63
C GLY A 10 8.65 10.03 -22.63
N SER A 11 7.68 10.67 -22.00
CA SER A 11 7.42 12.11 -22.20
C SER A 11 8.28 13.05 -21.39
N SER A 12 9.11 12.63 -20.46
CA SER A 12 10.20 13.47 -19.94
C SER A 12 11.19 12.75 -19.02
N ASP A 13 12.47 13.09 -19.16
CA ASP A 13 13.54 12.79 -18.20
C ASP A 13 13.53 13.73 -16.96
N LYS A 14 12.42 14.41 -16.71
CA LYS A 14 12.27 15.27 -15.54
C LYS A 14 11.88 14.47 -14.33
N TYR A 15 12.87 14.11 -13.52
CA TYR A 15 12.68 13.45 -12.24
C TYR A 15 12.23 14.46 -11.20
N SER A 16 10.98 14.36 -10.75
CA SER A 16 10.58 14.96 -9.48
C SER A 16 10.84 13.94 -8.36
N TYR A 17 11.09 14.39 -7.15
CA TYR A 17 11.23 13.56 -5.94
C TYR A 17 10.07 12.56 -5.75
N TRP A 18 8.92 12.81 -6.36
CA TRP A 18 7.68 12.01 -6.26
C TRP A 18 7.46 11.06 -7.44
N SER A 19 8.33 11.06 -8.45
CA SER A 19 8.07 10.29 -9.68
C SER A 19 8.05 8.77 -9.46
N PHE A 20 8.75 8.25 -8.45
CA PHE A 20 8.76 6.80 -8.18
C PHE A 20 7.46 6.28 -7.55
N THR A 21 6.63 7.13 -6.94
CA THR A 21 5.30 6.78 -6.42
C THR A 21 4.18 7.12 -7.40
N ASP A 22 4.49 7.80 -8.50
CA ASP A 22 3.51 8.10 -9.54
C ASP A 22 3.07 6.81 -10.23
N THR A 23 1.77 6.58 -10.29
CA THR A 23 1.16 5.39 -10.89
C THR A 23 1.41 5.27 -12.39
N GLN A 24 1.95 6.30 -13.03
CA GLN A 24 2.37 6.29 -14.43
C GLN A 24 3.82 5.81 -14.63
N THR A 25 4.60 5.70 -13.56
CA THR A 25 5.98 5.20 -13.63
C THR A 25 6.04 3.66 -13.57
N VAL A 26 7.16 3.09 -13.96
CA VAL A 26 7.40 1.65 -13.87
C VAL A 26 7.36 1.21 -12.40
N THR A 27 8.06 1.94 -11.52
CA THR A 27 8.12 1.65 -10.09
C THR A 27 6.77 1.81 -9.41
N GLY A 28 6.03 2.88 -9.67
CA GLY A 28 4.68 3.08 -9.13
C GLY A 28 3.71 1.97 -9.54
N LYS A 29 3.78 1.48 -10.79
CA LYS A 29 2.95 0.34 -11.24
C LYS A 29 3.32 -0.97 -10.56
N ARG A 30 4.61 -1.21 -10.31
CA ARG A 30 5.08 -2.38 -9.55
C ARG A 30 4.55 -2.35 -8.12
N LEU A 31 4.66 -1.19 -7.44
CA LEU A 31 4.14 -1.00 -6.08
C LEU A 31 2.62 -1.20 -6.02
N ILE A 32 1.85 -0.59 -6.94
CA ILE A 32 0.40 -0.79 -7.00
C ILE A 32 0.06 -2.27 -7.17
N LYS A 33 0.74 -2.94 -8.09
CA LYS A 33 0.47 -4.37 -8.35
C LYS A 33 0.74 -5.20 -7.10
N ALA A 34 1.85 -5.00 -6.42
CA ALA A 34 2.21 -5.72 -5.20
C ALA A 34 1.17 -5.47 -4.09
N MET A 35 0.74 -4.22 -3.90
CA MET A 35 -0.30 -3.86 -2.92
C MET A 35 -1.66 -4.47 -3.26
N ASP A 36 -2.08 -4.43 -4.53
CA ASP A 36 -3.34 -5.03 -4.97
C ASP A 36 -3.34 -6.55 -4.77
N ASP A 37 -2.22 -7.21 -5.08
CA ASP A 37 -2.04 -8.66 -4.90
C ASP A 37 -2.10 -9.03 -3.40
N ASP A 38 -1.43 -8.27 -2.52
CA ASP A 38 -1.47 -8.50 -1.08
C ASP A 38 -2.88 -8.30 -0.50
N ILE A 39 -3.57 -7.22 -0.90
CA ILE A 39 -4.93 -6.97 -0.45
C ILE A 39 -5.89 -8.09 -0.91
N LEU A 40 -5.73 -8.55 -2.14
CA LEU A 40 -6.52 -9.67 -2.67
C LEU A 40 -6.26 -10.96 -1.88
N ASN A 41 -4.99 -11.25 -1.59
CA ASN A 41 -4.57 -12.39 -0.77
C ASN A 41 -5.13 -12.30 0.65
N MET A 42 -5.09 -11.11 1.26
CA MET A 42 -5.62 -10.87 2.60
C MET A 42 -7.15 -11.08 2.66
N ILE A 43 -7.89 -10.61 1.65
CA ILE A 43 -9.33 -10.86 1.56
C ILE A 43 -9.60 -12.35 1.44
N ASN A 44 -8.87 -13.07 0.59
CA ASN A 44 -9.02 -14.50 0.40
C ASN A 44 -8.65 -15.30 1.66
N LYS A 45 -7.58 -14.91 2.35
CA LYS A 45 -7.22 -15.45 3.68
C LYS A 45 -8.33 -15.25 4.71
N ALA A 46 -8.97 -14.08 4.71
CA ALA A 46 -10.08 -13.78 5.59
C ALA A 46 -11.35 -14.59 5.26
N ILE A 47 -11.63 -14.85 3.98
CA ILE A 47 -12.70 -15.75 3.54
C ILE A 47 -12.47 -17.18 4.06
N ASP A 48 -11.24 -17.69 3.93
CA ASP A 48 -10.89 -19.03 4.42
C ASP A 48 -10.94 -19.13 5.96
N TRP A 49 -10.50 -18.08 6.64
CA TRP A 49 -10.60 -17.97 8.09
C TRP A 49 -12.06 -17.98 8.56
N ASP A 50 -12.94 -17.20 7.92
CA ASP A 50 -14.36 -17.11 8.20
C ASP A 50 -15.06 -18.47 7.95
N ALA A 51 -14.72 -19.13 6.85
CA ALA A 51 -15.21 -20.46 6.53
C ALA A 51 -14.84 -21.50 7.62
N LYS A 52 -13.59 -21.48 8.08
CA LYS A 52 -13.10 -22.39 9.13
C LYS A 52 -13.76 -22.13 10.48
N LYS A 53 -13.98 -20.87 10.83
CA LYS A 53 -14.44 -20.46 12.15
C LYS A 53 -15.95 -20.49 12.29
N TYR A 54 -16.67 -20.08 11.23
CA TYR A 54 -18.12 -19.89 11.27
C TYR A 54 -18.89 -20.75 10.26
N GLY A 55 -18.20 -21.58 9.47
CA GLY A 55 -18.82 -22.43 8.47
C GLY A 55 -19.39 -21.67 7.26
N THR A 56 -18.99 -20.43 7.04
CA THR A 56 -19.48 -19.61 5.91
C THR A 56 -19.00 -20.16 4.58
N VAL A 57 -19.88 -20.16 3.57
CA VAL A 57 -19.53 -20.60 2.22
C VAL A 57 -19.38 -19.38 1.32
N GLN A 58 -18.16 -19.06 0.95
CA GLN A 58 -17.82 -17.96 0.05
C GLN A 58 -16.86 -18.42 -1.03
N LYS A 59 -16.90 -17.76 -2.20
CA LYS A 59 -15.93 -17.99 -3.26
C LYS A 59 -14.74 -17.04 -3.09
N GLN A 60 -13.55 -17.55 -3.32
CA GLN A 60 -12.32 -16.75 -3.43
C GLN A 60 -12.45 -15.70 -4.54
N LEU A 61 -11.90 -14.52 -4.30
CA LEU A 61 -11.88 -13.44 -5.27
C LEU A 61 -10.70 -13.61 -6.22
N LYS A 62 -10.91 -13.20 -7.49
CA LYS A 62 -9.86 -13.17 -8.50
C LYS A 62 -9.31 -11.75 -8.75
N SER A 63 -9.99 -10.73 -8.25
CA SER A 63 -9.57 -9.33 -8.39
C SER A 63 -10.30 -8.43 -7.40
N LEU A 64 -9.79 -7.21 -7.19
CA LEU A 64 -10.41 -6.16 -6.37
C LEU A 64 -11.54 -5.40 -7.08
N GLY A 65 -11.89 -5.75 -8.33
CA GLY A 65 -12.89 -5.04 -9.12
C GLY A 65 -14.28 -5.07 -8.48
N LYS A 66 -14.78 -6.25 -8.14
CA LYS A 66 -16.07 -6.45 -7.47
C LYS A 66 -15.88 -7.27 -6.19
N ILE A 67 -16.03 -6.62 -5.05
CA ILE A 67 -15.84 -7.24 -3.73
C ILE A 67 -17.25 -7.42 -3.09
N PRO A 68 -17.72 -8.66 -2.89
CA PRO A 68 -18.99 -8.93 -2.21
C PRO A 68 -19.02 -8.39 -0.78
N GLN A 69 -20.19 -8.02 -0.27
CA GLN A 69 -20.30 -7.51 1.10
C GLN A 69 -19.86 -8.54 2.14
N THR A 70 -20.13 -9.83 1.89
CA THR A 70 -19.67 -10.92 2.76
C THR A 70 -18.16 -10.96 2.89
N ALA A 71 -17.42 -10.88 1.77
CA ALA A 71 -15.95 -10.85 1.78
C ALA A 71 -15.37 -9.61 2.51
N LYS A 72 -16.04 -8.45 2.38
CA LYS A 72 -15.68 -7.25 3.16
C LYS A 72 -15.85 -7.47 4.66
N ASN A 73 -16.97 -8.08 5.05
CA ASN A 73 -17.25 -8.38 6.45
C ASN A 73 -16.22 -9.38 7.00
N SER A 74 -15.92 -10.45 6.26
CA SER A 74 -14.91 -11.43 6.66
C SER A 74 -13.55 -10.77 6.88
N LEU A 75 -13.10 -9.86 5.98
CA LEU A 75 -11.85 -9.13 6.16
C LEU A 75 -11.87 -8.25 7.42
N ILE A 76 -12.94 -7.49 7.65
CA ILE A 76 -13.04 -6.65 8.85
C ILE A 76 -13.01 -7.49 10.13
N MET A 77 -13.77 -8.59 10.17
CA MET A 77 -13.79 -9.51 11.32
C MET A 77 -12.42 -10.15 11.54
N TYR A 78 -11.75 -10.59 10.48
CA TYR A 78 -10.40 -11.14 10.53
C TYR A 78 -9.40 -10.12 11.12
N LEU A 79 -9.43 -8.87 10.66
CA LEU A 79 -8.58 -7.82 11.17
C LEU A 79 -8.87 -7.50 12.65
N GLN A 80 -10.15 -7.40 13.03
CA GLN A 80 -10.55 -7.13 14.43
C GLN A 80 -10.09 -8.21 15.39
N GLU A 81 -10.11 -9.48 14.96
CA GLU A 81 -9.67 -10.59 15.80
C GLU A 81 -8.14 -10.69 15.91
N ASN A 82 -7.41 -10.42 14.83
CA ASN A 82 -5.95 -10.48 14.83
C ASN A 82 -5.30 -9.21 15.40
N TYR A 83 -6.03 -8.09 15.46
CA TYR A 83 -5.58 -6.78 15.94
C TYR A 83 -6.61 -6.20 16.92
N PRO A 84 -6.80 -6.81 18.10
CA PRO A 84 -7.90 -6.49 19.00
C PRO A 84 -7.70 -5.16 19.74
N THR A 85 -6.45 -4.79 20.07
CA THR A 85 -6.16 -3.59 20.87
C THR A 85 -5.90 -2.36 19.99
N ALA A 86 -6.00 -1.18 20.58
CA ALA A 86 -5.65 0.07 19.91
C ALA A 86 -4.17 0.10 19.49
N LYS A 87 -3.27 -0.48 20.30
CA LYS A 87 -1.85 -0.59 19.98
C LYS A 87 -1.65 -1.49 18.74
N ASP A 88 -2.25 -2.67 18.72
CA ASP A 88 -2.15 -3.58 17.57
C ASP A 88 -2.65 -2.93 16.27
N ARG A 89 -3.77 -2.19 16.36
CA ARG A 89 -4.35 -1.48 15.21
C ARG A 89 -3.47 -0.35 14.70
N ALA A 90 -2.73 0.31 15.59
CA ALA A 90 -1.78 1.34 15.19
C ALA A 90 -0.59 0.79 14.39
N LEU A 91 -0.18 -0.46 14.64
CA LEU A 91 0.89 -1.11 13.87
C LEU A 91 0.51 -1.40 12.42
N ILE A 92 -0.79 -1.50 12.12
CA ILE A 92 -1.29 -1.79 10.78
C ILE A 92 -2.05 -0.63 10.13
N ASP A 93 -1.84 0.61 10.59
CA ASP A 93 -2.50 1.78 9.99
C ASP A 93 -2.17 1.92 8.50
N THR A 94 -0.92 1.71 8.11
CA THR A 94 -0.46 1.65 6.72
C THR A 94 -1.22 0.60 5.90
N VAL A 95 -1.46 -0.59 6.46
CA VAL A 95 -2.23 -1.67 5.82
C VAL A 95 -3.68 -1.25 5.61
N THR A 96 -4.30 -0.67 6.64
CA THR A 96 -5.71 -0.26 6.59
C THR A 96 -5.95 0.91 5.64
N ASP A 97 -4.99 1.83 5.54
CA ASP A 97 -5.00 2.90 4.52
C ASP A 97 -4.84 2.35 3.11
N ALA A 98 -3.90 1.43 2.91
CA ALA A 98 -3.73 0.74 1.64
C ALA A 98 -5.02 0.03 1.19
N ILE A 99 -5.69 -0.71 2.09
CA ILE A 99 -6.98 -1.36 1.82
C ILE A 99 -8.03 -0.31 1.42
N GLY A 100 -8.16 0.76 2.21
CA GLY A 100 -9.13 1.83 1.97
C GLY A 100 -8.95 2.48 0.60
N MET A 101 -7.73 2.88 0.28
CA MET A 101 -7.42 3.61 -0.94
C MET A 101 -7.41 2.70 -2.18
N SER A 102 -6.75 1.54 -2.15
CA SER A 102 -6.69 0.62 -3.29
C SER A 102 -8.08 0.10 -3.69
N THR A 103 -8.99 -0.04 -2.73
CA THR A 103 -10.38 -0.42 -3.01
C THR A 103 -11.28 0.77 -3.34
N GLY A 104 -10.77 2.00 -3.35
CA GLY A 104 -11.54 3.23 -3.56
C GLY A 104 -12.64 3.41 -2.50
N GLY A 105 -12.36 3.00 -1.27
CA GLY A 105 -13.28 3.07 -0.15
C GLY A 105 -14.38 1.99 -0.14
N LYS A 106 -14.31 0.98 -1.01
CA LYS A 106 -15.26 -0.16 -0.98
C LYS A 106 -15.11 -0.97 0.31
N ILE A 107 -13.89 -1.08 0.84
CA ILE A 107 -13.57 -1.53 2.19
C ILE A 107 -13.01 -0.33 2.93
N HIS A 108 -13.52 -0.04 4.12
CA HIS A 108 -13.12 1.14 4.87
C HIS A 108 -12.92 0.78 6.36
N PRO A 109 -11.73 0.25 6.72
CA PRO A 109 -11.45 -0.24 8.07
C PRO A 109 -11.62 0.82 9.15
N TRP A 110 -11.37 2.09 8.86
CA TRP A 110 -11.55 3.21 9.80
C TRP A 110 -12.95 3.26 10.45
N LYS A 111 -14.01 2.93 9.70
CA LYS A 111 -15.38 2.83 10.26
C LYS A 111 -15.53 1.75 11.34
N HIS A 112 -14.59 0.83 11.40
CA HIS A 112 -14.60 -0.32 12.30
C HIS A 112 -13.55 -0.20 13.40
N GLY A 113 -13.10 1.04 13.67
CA GLY A 113 -12.18 1.36 14.76
C GLY A 113 -10.70 1.11 14.46
N PHE A 114 -10.33 1.02 13.18
CA PHE A 114 -8.93 1.03 12.75
C PHE A 114 -8.47 2.46 12.48
N TRP A 115 -7.17 2.67 12.54
CA TRP A 115 -6.54 3.92 12.12
C TRP A 115 -6.58 4.04 10.60
N GLY A 116 -6.43 5.25 10.09
CA GLY A 116 -6.38 5.51 8.66
C GLY A 116 -7.14 6.78 8.25
N HIS A 117 -7.35 6.93 6.97
CA HIS A 117 -7.94 8.12 6.37
C HIS A 117 -9.47 8.03 6.23
N PRO A 118 -10.18 9.17 6.24
CA PRO A 118 -11.63 9.21 6.04
C PRO A 118 -12.01 8.75 4.61
N LEU A 119 -13.25 8.28 4.46
CA LEU A 119 -13.75 7.72 3.21
C LEU A 119 -13.60 8.66 2.00
N SER A 120 -13.79 9.97 2.21
CA SER A 120 -13.61 10.98 1.16
C SER A 120 -12.19 10.99 0.62
N TYR A 121 -11.20 10.89 1.50
CA TYR A 121 -9.79 10.81 1.13
C TYR A 121 -9.50 9.53 0.32
N CYS A 122 -9.93 8.37 0.82
CA CYS A 122 -9.75 7.10 0.11
C CYS A 122 -10.38 7.11 -1.29
N LYS A 123 -11.54 7.75 -1.45
CA LYS A 123 -12.22 7.88 -2.75
C LYS A 123 -11.52 8.84 -3.70
N SER A 124 -10.95 9.93 -3.20
CA SER A 124 -10.28 10.95 -4.02
C SER A 124 -8.88 10.53 -4.43
N ARG A 125 -8.12 9.96 -3.52
CA ARG A 125 -6.70 9.61 -3.74
C ARG A 125 -6.51 8.25 -4.40
N LYS A 126 -7.39 7.29 -4.14
CA LYS A 126 -7.36 5.93 -4.74
C LYS A 126 -5.96 5.30 -4.66
N LYS A 127 -5.52 4.64 -5.73
CA LYS A 127 -4.24 3.93 -5.80
C LYS A 127 -3.02 4.84 -5.68
N ASP A 128 -3.07 6.06 -6.21
CA ASP A 128 -1.98 7.03 -6.07
C ASP A 128 -1.75 7.39 -4.61
N GLY A 129 -2.84 7.60 -3.86
CA GLY A 129 -2.76 7.80 -2.42
C GLY A 129 -2.21 6.58 -1.69
N ALA A 130 -2.67 5.38 -2.04
CA ALA A 130 -2.20 4.15 -1.40
C ALA A 130 -0.68 3.97 -1.52
N VAL A 131 -0.12 4.17 -2.72
CA VAL A 131 1.33 4.08 -2.94
C VAL A 131 2.09 5.17 -2.19
N SER A 132 1.59 6.42 -2.24
CA SER A 132 2.24 7.55 -1.56
C SER A 132 2.26 7.36 -0.04
N GLU A 133 1.15 6.93 0.56
CA GLU A 133 1.07 6.67 2.01
C GLU A 133 1.95 5.48 2.43
N MET A 134 1.89 4.37 1.69
CA MET A 134 2.75 3.23 1.93
C MET A 134 4.23 3.64 1.90
N TRP A 135 4.62 4.42 0.88
CA TRP A 135 5.99 4.93 0.74
C TRP A 135 6.39 5.84 1.90
N ALA A 136 5.54 6.79 2.26
CA ALA A 136 5.81 7.72 3.36
C ALA A 136 5.96 7.00 4.70
N ASN A 137 5.04 6.09 5.01
CA ASN A 137 5.04 5.36 6.27
C ASN A 137 6.23 4.40 6.37
N MET A 138 6.54 3.64 5.32
CA MET A 138 7.69 2.72 5.32
C MET A 138 9.01 3.47 5.50
N ASN A 139 9.20 4.64 4.84
CA ASN A 139 10.38 5.46 5.08
C ASN A 139 10.42 6.02 6.50
N ALA A 140 9.29 6.43 7.06
CA ALA A 140 9.21 6.89 8.44
C ALA A 140 9.57 5.79 9.45
N PHE A 141 9.15 4.54 9.20
CA PHE A 141 9.53 3.39 10.04
C PHE A 141 11.03 3.11 9.95
N LEU A 142 11.60 3.12 8.75
CA LEU A 142 13.06 2.96 8.57
C LEU A 142 13.85 4.04 9.31
N LEU A 143 13.47 5.31 9.17
CA LEU A 143 14.14 6.43 9.82
C LEU A 143 14.07 6.37 11.36
N ARG A 144 13.00 5.82 11.92
CA ARG A 144 12.82 5.63 13.37
C ARG A 144 13.35 4.29 13.88
N ASN A 145 13.85 3.44 12.99
CA ASN A 145 14.22 2.06 13.30
C ASN A 145 13.07 1.27 13.97
N ASP A 146 11.85 1.48 13.50
CA ASP A 146 10.61 0.89 14.00
C ASP A 146 10.38 -0.49 13.36
N THR A 147 11.12 -1.48 13.84
CA THR A 147 11.07 -2.84 13.30
C THR A 147 9.73 -3.52 13.57
N GLU A 148 9.08 -3.21 14.70
CA GLU A 148 7.75 -3.76 15.06
C GLU A 148 6.69 -3.37 14.00
N ALA A 149 6.69 -2.11 13.59
CA ALA A 149 5.77 -1.63 12.55
C ALA A 149 6.09 -2.23 11.17
N ILE A 150 7.37 -2.32 10.79
CA ILE A 150 7.79 -2.95 9.52
C ILE A 150 7.36 -4.41 9.47
N GLU A 151 7.58 -5.17 10.54
CA GLU A 151 7.20 -6.58 10.63
C GLU A 151 5.67 -6.75 10.57
N ALA A 152 4.91 -5.88 11.23
CA ALA A 152 3.45 -5.91 11.19
C ALA A 152 2.91 -5.67 9.77
N VAL A 153 3.48 -4.70 9.04
CA VAL A 153 3.12 -4.46 7.63
C VAL A 153 3.55 -5.64 6.76
N ALA A 154 4.76 -6.17 6.93
CA ALA A 154 5.28 -7.30 6.16
C ALA A 154 4.46 -8.58 6.35
N LYS A 155 3.89 -8.79 7.54
CA LYS A 155 3.02 -9.93 7.84
C LYS A 155 1.75 -9.94 6.97
N GLU A 156 1.18 -8.79 6.73
CA GLU A 156 -0.08 -8.67 5.99
C GLU A 156 0.12 -8.27 4.52
N MET A 157 1.21 -7.55 4.21
CA MET A 157 1.53 -7.05 2.87
C MET A 157 2.98 -7.39 2.45
N PRO A 158 3.36 -8.67 2.40
CA PRO A 158 4.74 -9.09 2.14
C PRO A 158 5.26 -8.69 0.75
N LEU A 159 4.40 -8.72 -0.28
CA LEU A 159 4.79 -8.34 -1.64
C LEU A 159 5.04 -6.84 -1.75
N ALA A 160 4.19 -6.04 -1.11
CA ALA A 160 4.35 -4.58 -1.09
C ALA A 160 5.61 -4.16 -0.34
N VAL A 161 5.91 -4.77 0.82
CA VAL A 161 7.15 -4.50 1.57
C VAL A 161 8.39 -4.91 0.78
N LYS A 162 8.35 -6.08 0.13
CA LYS A 162 9.45 -6.52 -0.75
C LYS A 162 9.65 -5.52 -1.88
N GLU A 163 8.58 -5.14 -2.58
CA GLU A 163 8.67 -4.21 -3.71
C GLU A 163 9.14 -2.81 -3.27
N PHE A 164 8.68 -2.33 -2.10
CA PHE A 164 9.19 -1.11 -1.48
C PHE A 164 10.71 -1.18 -1.27
N THR A 165 11.20 -2.30 -0.73
CA THR A 165 12.63 -2.50 -0.47
C THR A 165 13.43 -2.54 -1.78
N ASP A 166 12.93 -3.21 -2.80
CA ASP A 166 13.57 -3.29 -4.11
C ASP A 166 13.66 -1.89 -4.75
N VAL A 167 12.57 -1.11 -4.74
CA VAL A 167 12.55 0.26 -5.27
C VAL A 167 13.48 1.18 -4.45
N HIS A 168 13.48 1.04 -3.13
CA HIS A 168 14.38 1.82 -2.28
C HIS A 168 15.85 1.55 -2.65
N ASN A 169 16.23 0.29 -2.81
CA ASN A 169 17.58 -0.09 -3.22
C ASN A 169 17.93 0.44 -4.63
N GLU A 170 16.99 0.36 -5.59
CA GLU A 170 17.17 0.95 -6.93
C GLU A 170 17.46 2.46 -6.86
N ILE A 171 16.76 3.20 -5.97
CA ILE A 171 16.98 4.63 -5.74
C ILE A 171 18.37 4.87 -5.16
N VAL A 172 18.77 4.10 -4.15
CA VAL A 172 20.10 4.21 -3.52
C VAL A 172 21.20 3.96 -4.55
N GLU A 173 21.11 2.90 -5.35
CA GLU A 173 22.10 2.61 -6.40
C GLU A 173 22.13 3.71 -7.48
N TYR A 174 20.97 4.18 -7.92
CA TYR A 174 20.89 5.27 -8.88
C TYR A 174 21.54 6.56 -8.35
N SER A 175 21.33 6.87 -7.07
CA SER A 175 21.88 8.08 -6.43
C SER A 175 23.41 8.11 -6.34
N LYS A 176 24.07 6.94 -6.37
CA LYS A 176 25.54 6.85 -6.36
C LYS A 176 26.19 7.39 -7.64
N THR A 177 25.46 7.37 -8.74
CA THR A 177 25.97 7.71 -10.08
C THR A 177 25.29 8.94 -10.70
N HIS A 178 24.21 9.43 -10.09
CA HIS A 178 23.40 10.54 -10.59
C HIS A 178 23.12 11.54 -9.48
N THR A 179 23.36 12.82 -9.76
CA THR A 179 22.98 13.90 -8.85
C THR A 179 21.51 14.21 -9.04
N PHE A 180 20.70 14.05 -8.01
CA PHE A 180 19.34 14.55 -8.03
C PHE A 180 19.39 16.08 -8.01
N SER A 181 19.13 16.73 -9.14
CA SER A 181 18.91 18.17 -9.13
C SER A 181 17.57 18.44 -8.44
N TYR A 182 17.63 18.99 -7.25
CA TYR A 182 16.48 19.71 -6.72
C TYR A 182 16.15 20.78 -7.75
N GLY A 183 14.93 20.72 -8.31
CA GLY A 183 14.38 21.84 -9.05
C GLY A 183 14.16 23.01 -8.10
N GLY A 184 15.23 23.57 -7.60
CA GLY A 184 15.26 24.81 -6.86
C GLY A 184 14.85 25.90 -7.82
N ALA A 185 13.82 26.63 -7.50
CA ALA A 185 13.46 27.87 -8.14
C ALA A 185 14.74 28.72 -8.30
N ASN A 186 15.18 28.93 -9.53
CA ASN A 186 16.01 30.05 -9.85
C ASN A 186 15.14 31.30 -9.65
N ASN A 187 15.13 31.81 -8.43
CA ASN A 187 14.79 33.21 -8.18
C ASN A 187 16.09 33.98 -8.41
N ALA A 188 16.25 34.48 -9.63
CA ALA A 188 17.04 35.66 -9.91
C ALA A 188 16.08 36.81 -10.09
#